data_8efdee60315a736e4a3b4b8b3d9a703e
#
_entry.id   8efdee60315a736e4a3b4b8b3d9a703e
#
_cell.length_a   1.000
_cell.length_b   1.000
_cell.length_c   1.000
_cell.angle_alpha   90.00
_cell.angle_beta   90.00
_cell.angle_gamma   90.00
#
_symmetry.space_group_name_H-M   'P 1'
#
loop_
_entity.id
_entity.type
_entity.pdbx_description
1 polymer ?
#
loop_
_entity_poly.entity_id
_entity_poly.type
_entity_poly.pdbx_seq_one_letter_code
_entity_poly.pdbx_strand_id
1 'polypeptide(L)'
;MGKILSLFLSLLLLTSSACAAPEPQEPPTEPPTQATEPAPTQPPTEPPTEAPTLPPWEGSAWQQGEPVAPQPGDTAVTWDIVKAEDFPPDLWCTDMGLLIKWMAVEGLTWEDLDERDCDQLILAVAQDFDGVSTVTVCYERQADGSWAPVEHLGRMAGYTGSKGIQHDRQRNTRRSPAGLWGLGSAFGLAEQPEGLQVPWRDITLQSDWVCDAESPYFNTWQERGDPALTPWNEYDVEHLADYDPTYRYAVVIEYNTPPYVIPDRGCAIFLHCSDHPTSGCIGLLEEDMLETLLWLDHSKHPHILITGYQLPEETQ
;
A
#
# COMPACT_ATOMS: atom_id res chain seq x y z
N MET A 1 -38.04 -52.45 20.89
CA MET A 1 -38.53 -53.27 19.78
C MET A 1 -38.05 -52.59 18.51
N GLY A 2 -37.25 -53.07 17.65
CA GLY A 2 -36.59 -54.31 17.35
C GLY A 2 -35.60 -54.02 16.25
N LYS A 3 -34.48 -54.61 16.44
CA LYS A 3 -33.31 -54.73 15.55
C LYS A 3 -33.67 -55.09 14.11
N ILE A 4 -32.82 -54.69 13.14
CA ILE A 4 -32.21 -55.68 12.19
C ILE A 4 -30.92 -55.07 11.62
N LEU A 5 -29.88 -55.80 11.88
CA LEU A 5 -28.50 -55.76 11.37
C LEU A 5 -28.49 -56.51 10.03
N SER A 6 -27.86 -56.01 8.98
CA SER A 6 -27.58 -56.81 7.78
C SER A 6 -26.15 -56.61 7.36
N LEU A 7 -25.39 -57.67 7.61
CA LEU A 7 -24.04 -57.93 7.15
C LEU A 7 -24.13 -58.43 5.72
N PHE A 8 -23.34 -57.90 4.77
CA PHE A 8 -23.01 -58.58 3.51
C PHE A 8 -21.50 -58.73 3.37
N LEU A 9 -21.13 -59.96 3.47
CA LEU A 9 -19.81 -60.55 3.19
C LEU A 9 -19.76 -60.87 1.69
N SER A 10 -18.75 -60.41 0.97
CA SER A 10 -18.49 -60.84 -0.42
C SER A 10 -17.02 -61.11 -0.63
N LEU A 11 -16.77 -62.29 -0.67
CA LEU A 11 -15.91 -63.31 -1.26
C LEU A 11 -14.83 -62.81 -2.23
N LEU A 12 -13.57 -63.05 -1.86
CA LEU A 12 -12.35 -62.99 -2.69
C LEU A 12 -12.32 -64.14 -3.69
N LEU A 13 -12.18 -63.82 -4.95
CA LEU A 13 -11.75 -64.79 -5.98
C LEU A 13 -10.35 -64.39 -6.47
N LEU A 14 -9.38 -65.19 -6.06
CA LEU A 14 -8.03 -65.26 -6.60
C LEU A 14 -8.05 -66.01 -7.91
N THR A 15 -7.67 -65.37 -9.02
CA THR A 15 -7.26 -66.04 -10.24
C THR A 15 -5.79 -65.75 -10.50
N SER A 16 -4.99 -66.77 -10.34
CA SER A 16 -3.59 -66.84 -10.77
C SER A 16 -3.53 -66.88 -12.29
N SER A 17 -2.81 -65.96 -12.91
CA SER A 17 -2.41 -66.06 -14.31
C SER A 17 -0.89 -65.96 -14.39
N ALA A 18 -0.32 -66.98 -15.10
CA ALA A 18 1.09 -67.23 -15.17
C ALA A 18 1.86 -66.17 -15.97
N CYS A 19 3.06 -65.85 -15.48
CA CYS A 19 4.08 -65.06 -16.18
C CYS A 19 4.52 -65.74 -17.46
N ALA A 20 4.39 -65.08 -18.61
CA ALA A 20 5.21 -65.33 -19.79
C ALA A 20 6.24 -64.17 -19.88
N ALA A 21 7.52 -64.50 -19.96
CA ALA A 21 8.60 -63.56 -20.13
C ALA A 21 8.56 -62.93 -21.54
N PRO A 22 8.79 -61.63 -21.69
CA PRO A 22 8.92 -61.00 -22.99
C PRO A 22 10.32 -61.27 -23.60
N GLU A 23 10.35 -61.59 -24.91
CA GLU A 23 11.54 -61.61 -25.73
C GLU A 23 12.31 -60.29 -25.74
N PRO A 24 13.65 -60.32 -25.91
CA PRO A 24 14.45 -59.11 -26.01
C PRO A 24 14.18 -58.39 -27.33
N GLN A 25 13.70 -57.15 -27.24
CA GLN A 25 13.61 -56.22 -28.36
C GLN A 25 15.00 -55.65 -28.67
N GLU A 26 15.37 -55.67 -29.95
CA GLU A 26 16.55 -54.97 -30.46
C GLU A 26 16.42 -53.44 -30.21
N PRO A 27 17.52 -52.71 -29.93
CA PRO A 27 17.48 -51.28 -29.75
C PRO A 27 17.12 -50.55 -31.04
N PRO A 28 16.31 -49.51 -30.99
CA PRO A 28 15.96 -48.73 -32.17
C PRO A 28 17.19 -47.99 -32.71
N THR A 29 17.39 -48.14 -34.02
CA THR A 29 18.38 -47.38 -34.80
C THR A 29 18.12 -45.87 -34.69
N GLU A 30 19.12 -45.11 -34.24
CA GLU A 30 19.09 -43.65 -34.21
C GLU A 30 18.84 -43.05 -35.59
N PRO A 31 17.94 -42.07 -35.74
CA PRO A 31 17.83 -41.30 -36.97
C PRO A 31 19.08 -40.39 -37.18
N PRO A 32 19.43 -40.06 -38.42
CA PRO A 32 20.64 -39.30 -38.70
C PRO A 32 20.56 -37.93 -38.07
N THR A 33 21.62 -37.54 -37.39
CA THR A 33 21.85 -36.25 -36.77
C THR A 33 21.74 -35.14 -37.83
N GLN A 34 20.67 -34.39 -37.81
CA GLN A 34 20.62 -33.12 -38.53
C GLN A 34 21.61 -32.15 -37.90
N ALA A 35 22.50 -31.61 -38.72
CA ALA A 35 23.39 -30.54 -38.30
C ALA A 35 22.57 -29.35 -37.79
N THR A 36 22.69 -29.06 -36.50
CA THR A 36 22.11 -27.90 -35.87
C THR A 36 22.83 -26.64 -36.39
N GLU A 37 22.08 -25.82 -37.09
CA GLU A 37 22.47 -24.44 -37.42
C GLU A 37 22.80 -23.70 -36.10
N PRO A 38 23.94 -22.99 -36.01
CA PRO A 38 24.26 -22.28 -34.79
C PRO A 38 23.17 -21.23 -34.50
N ALA A 39 22.65 -21.27 -33.27
CA ALA A 39 21.70 -20.29 -32.79
C ALA A 39 22.25 -18.87 -32.96
N PRO A 40 21.41 -17.88 -33.31
CA PRO A 40 21.85 -16.51 -33.44
C PRO A 40 22.44 -16.07 -32.09
N THR A 41 23.70 -15.62 -32.14
CA THR A 41 24.41 -15.04 -31.01
C THR A 41 23.62 -13.82 -30.55
N GLN A 42 23.04 -13.88 -29.37
CA GLN A 42 22.48 -12.69 -28.74
C GLN A 42 23.60 -11.64 -28.60
N PRO A 43 23.31 -10.36 -28.89
CA PRO A 43 24.27 -9.30 -28.59
C PRO A 43 24.59 -9.36 -27.09
N PRO A 44 25.82 -9.01 -26.69
CA PRO A 44 26.20 -9.02 -25.27
C PRO A 44 25.20 -8.13 -24.52
N THR A 45 24.54 -8.75 -23.53
CA THR A 45 23.72 -8.02 -22.57
C THR A 45 24.69 -7.07 -21.87
N GLU A 46 24.49 -5.78 -22.04
CA GLU A 46 25.18 -4.80 -21.21
C GLU A 46 24.96 -5.20 -19.75
N PRO A 47 26.02 -5.17 -18.91
CA PRO A 47 25.83 -5.41 -17.49
C PRO A 47 24.75 -4.45 -16.99
N PRO A 48 23.85 -4.88 -16.10
CA PRO A 48 22.82 -4.02 -15.56
C PRO A 48 23.54 -2.76 -15.06
N THR A 49 23.15 -1.61 -15.60
CA THR A 49 23.56 -0.31 -15.09
C THR A 49 23.27 -0.36 -13.60
N GLU A 50 24.32 -0.23 -12.77
CA GLU A 50 24.12 -0.16 -11.32
C GLU A 50 23.00 0.83 -11.07
N ALA A 51 21.95 0.38 -10.37
CA ALA A 51 20.89 1.26 -9.95
C ALA A 51 21.56 2.46 -9.26
N PRO A 52 21.18 3.69 -9.60
CA PRO A 52 21.78 4.85 -8.97
C PRO A 52 21.66 4.65 -7.46
N THR A 53 22.82 4.47 -6.80
CA THR A 53 22.87 4.47 -5.35
C THR A 53 22.41 5.84 -4.92
N LEU A 54 21.18 5.90 -4.41
CA LEU A 54 20.73 7.07 -3.68
C LEU A 54 21.81 7.36 -2.64
N PRO A 55 22.19 8.64 -2.47
CA PRO A 55 22.94 9.01 -1.30
C PRO A 55 22.22 8.40 -0.10
N PRO A 56 22.92 7.83 0.89
CA PRO A 56 22.27 7.32 2.08
C PRO A 56 21.29 8.41 2.51
N TRP A 57 20.02 8.06 2.65
CA TRP A 57 19.01 8.99 3.10
C TRP A 57 19.50 9.51 4.44
N GLU A 58 20.11 10.66 4.41
CA GLU A 58 20.44 11.37 5.61
C GLU A 58 19.10 11.80 6.18
N GLY A 59 18.55 11.00 7.08
CA GLY A 59 17.34 11.26 7.84
C GLY A 59 17.40 12.52 8.70
N SER A 60 18.31 13.38 8.37
CA SER A 60 18.64 14.63 9.00
C SER A 60 17.81 15.81 8.56
N ALA A 61 17.00 15.68 7.52
CA ALA A 61 16.05 16.73 7.15
C ALA A 61 14.93 16.89 8.19
N TRP A 62 14.70 15.86 9.00
CA TRP A 62 13.78 15.89 10.11
C TRP A 62 14.43 16.47 11.39
N GLN A 63 15.12 17.58 11.26
CA GLN A 63 15.40 18.39 12.44
C GLN A 63 14.03 18.84 12.93
N GLN A 64 13.70 18.46 14.16
CA GLN A 64 12.53 19.01 14.86
C GLN A 64 12.60 20.51 14.71
N GLY A 65 11.81 21.08 13.80
CA GLY A 65 11.63 22.52 13.70
C GLY A 65 11.22 22.98 15.08
N GLU A 66 11.72 24.10 15.54
CA GLU A 66 11.24 24.70 16.80
C GLU A 66 9.70 24.68 16.73
N PRO A 67 9.00 24.21 17.78
CA PRO A 67 7.56 24.17 17.77
C PRO A 67 7.05 25.54 17.35
N VAL A 68 6.25 25.60 16.29
CA VAL A 68 5.62 26.86 15.87
C VAL A 68 4.86 27.37 17.08
N ALA A 69 5.19 28.57 17.53
CA ALA A 69 4.52 29.17 18.70
C ALA A 69 3.02 29.17 18.44
N PRO A 70 2.18 28.68 19.37
CA PRO A 70 0.74 28.65 19.20
C PRO A 70 0.23 30.02 18.77
N GLN A 71 -0.57 30.04 17.69
CA GLN A 71 -1.21 31.25 17.24
C GLN A 71 -2.39 31.59 18.18
N PRO A 72 -2.79 32.87 18.31
CA PRO A 72 -3.98 33.20 19.07
C PRO A 72 -5.19 32.43 18.54
N GLY A 73 -5.76 31.56 19.36
CA GLY A 73 -6.83 30.64 19.00
C GLY A 73 -6.39 29.15 18.93
N ASP A 74 -5.08 28.89 18.93
CA ASP A 74 -4.58 27.54 19.07
C ASP A 74 -4.77 27.05 20.51
N THR A 75 -5.73 26.17 20.73
CA THR A 75 -5.80 25.40 21.98
C THR A 75 -4.81 24.27 21.91
N ALA A 76 -4.03 24.09 22.96
CA ALA A 76 -3.21 22.89 23.10
C ALA A 76 -4.13 21.67 23.01
N VAL A 77 -3.98 20.89 21.93
CA VAL A 77 -4.74 19.66 21.76
C VAL A 77 -4.14 18.64 22.72
N THR A 78 -4.81 18.40 23.83
CA THR A 78 -4.53 17.21 24.65
C THR A 78 -5.33 16.07 24.04
N TRP A 79 -4.61 15.12 23.47
CA TRP A 79 -5.20 13.89 22.99
C TRP A 79 -5.48 12.99 24.20
N ASP A 80 -6.69 13.04 24.74
CA ASP A 80 -7.23 11.89 25.45
C ASP A 80 -7.52 10.81 24.40
N ILE A 81 -7.45 9.55 24.77
CA ILE A 81 -7.71 8.41 23.86
C ILE A 81 -9.13 8.55 23.29
N VAL A 82 -9.22 9.25 22.18
CA VAL A 82 -10.48 9.54 21.49
C VAL A 82 -10.63 8.48 20.41
N LYS A 83 -11.74 7.77 20.44
CA LYS A 83 -12.11 6.89 19.32
C LYS A 83 -12.42 7.76 18.12
N ALA A 84 -12.30 7.19 16.90
CA ALA A 84 -12.53 7.92 15.66
C ALA A 84 -13.88 8.68 15.63
N GLU A 85 -14.92 8.09 16.24
CA GLU A 85 -16.26 8.65 16.41
C GLU A 85 -16.39 9.78 17.43
N ASP A 86 -15.37 9.97 18.28
CA ASP A 86 -15.37 10.90 19.41
C ASP A 86 -14.55 12.16 19.16
N PHE A 87 -14.09 12.42 17.92
CA PHE A 87 -13.33 13.62 17.61
C PHE A 87 -14.20 14.86 17.84
N PRO A 88 -14.02 15.61 18.96
CA PRO A 88 -14.81 16.80 19.16
C PRO A 88 -14.41 17.88 18.14
N PRO A 89 -15.39 18.51 17.46
CA PRO A 89 -15.15 19.48 16.41
C PRO A 89 -14.33 20.70 16.84
N ASP A 90 -14.28 20.98 18.13
CA ASP A 90 -13.66 22.13 18.78
C ASP A 90 -12.23 21.88 19.27
N LEU A 91 -11.70 20.67 19.16
CA LEU A 91 -10.29 20.35 19.49
C LEU A 91 -9.29 20.96 18.52
N TRP A 92 -9.73 21.46 17.38
CA TRP A 92 -8.92 21.99 16.32
C TRP A 92 -9.24 23.48 16.13
N CYS A 93 -8.26 24.34 16.32
CA CYS A 93 -8.48 25.78 16.22
C CYS A 93 -9.04 26.17 14.85
N THR A 94 -8.30 26.05 13.82
CA THR A 94 -8.75 26.21 12.44
C THR A 94 -8.14 25.12 11.58
N ASP A 95 -8.81 24.74 10.51
CA ASP A 95 -8.28 23.71 9.61
C ASP A 95 -6.95 24.17 8.98
N MET A 96 -6.80 25.46 8.67
CA MET A 96 -5.52 25.99 8.18
C MET A 96 -4.43 26.02 9.25
N GLY A 97 -4.77 26.34 10.50
CA GLY A 97 -3.84 26.24 11.63
C GLY A 97 -3.36 24.81 11.83
N LEU A 98 -4.23 23.83 11.64
CA LEU A 98 -3.90 22.43 11.67
C LEU A 98 -2.85 22.07 10.61
N LEU A 99 -3.08 22.46 9.35
CA LEU A 99 -2.13 22.19 8.25
C LEU A 99 -0.76 22.82 8.53
N ILE A 100 -0.72 24.11 8.88
CA ILE A 100 0.52 24.84 9.16
C ILE A 100 1.29 24.19 10.31
N LYS A 101 0.59 23.82 11.38
CA LYS A 101 1.20 23.17 12.54
C LYS A 101 1.87 21.84 12.14
N TRP A 102 1.16 20.98 11.45
CA TRP A 102 1.68 19.64 11.14
C TRP A 102 2.73 19.65 10.05
N MET A 103 2.65 20.58 9.08
CA MET A 103 3.75 20.82 8.15
C MET A 103 5.02 21.22 8.91
N ALA A 104 4.90 22.16 9.87
CA ALA A 104 6.04 22.60 10.66
C ALA A 104 6.63 21.49 11.56
N VAL A 105 5.78 20.62 12.14
CA VAL A 105 6.23 19.45 12.93
C VAL A 105 7.04 18.49 12.07
N GLU A 106 6.64 18.31 10.82
CA GLU A 106 7.35 17.46 9.86
C GLU A 106 8.50 18.21 9.13
N GLY A 107 8.81 19.45 9.53
CA GLY A 107 9.86 20.27 8.92
C GLY A 107 9.57 20.68 7.49
N LEU A 108 8.30 20.62 7.07
CA LEU A 108 7.85 20.97 5.72
C LEU A 108 7.53 22.46 5.62
N THR A 109 7.79 23.01 4.45
CA THR A 109 7.46 24.38 4.06
C THR A 109 6.52 24.38 2.84
N TRP A 110 5.99 25.53 2.48
CA TRP A 110 5.21 25.67 1.25
C TRP A 110 6.04 25.41 -0.01
N GLU A 111 7.36 25.68 0.03
CA GLU A 111 8.30 25.39 -1.05
C GLU A 111 8.40 23.88 -1.32
N ASP A 112 8.30 23.06 -0.29
CA ASP A 112 8.29 21.59 -0.45
C ASP A 112 7.07 21.11 -1.23
N LEU A 113 5.93 21.76 -1.10
CA LEU A 113 4.73 21.49 -1.88
C LEU A 113 4.85 22.04 -3.31
N ASP A 114 5.44 23.25 -3.45
CA ASP A 114 5.67 23.88 -4.75
C ASP A 114 6.64 23.07 -5.63
N GLU A 115 7.73 22.55 -5.03
CA GLU A 115 8.70 21.69 -5.73
C GLU A 115 8.09 20.37 -6.25
N ARG A 116 6.94 19.99 -5.69
CA ARG A 116 6.18 18.77 -6.09
C ARG A 116 4.99 19.09 -6.98
N ASP A 117 4.82 20.35 -7.37
CA ASP A 117 3.61 20.83 -8.06
C ASP A 117 2.30 20.42 -7.33
N CYS A 118 2.36 20.25 -6.02
CA CYS A 118 1.26 19.76 -5.21
C CYS A 118 0.18 20.84 -5.06
N ASP A 119 -1.02 20.56 -5.56
CA ASP A 119 -2.20 21.42 -5.46
C ASP A 119 -3.35 20.79 -4.67
N GLN A 120 -3.24 19.49 -4.34
CA GLN A 120 -4.16 18.79 -3.45
C GLN A 120 -3.38 18.03 -2.38
N LEU A 121 -3.74 18.23 -1.12
CA LEU A 121 -3.06 17.62 0.02
C LEU A 121 -4.07 16.99 0.98
N ILE A 122 -3.89 15.71 1.28
CA ILE A 122 -4.56 15.03 2.38
C ILE A 122 -3.64 15.10 3.60
N LEU A 123 -4.13 15.61 4.71
CA LEU A 123 -3.45 15.60 5.99
C LEU A 123 -4.08 14.51 6.87
N ALA A 124 -3.33 13.45 7.19
CA ALA A 124 -3.73 12.38 8.08
C ALA A 124 -2.92 12.45 9.38
N VAL A 125 -3.57 12.91 10.46
CA VAL A 125 -2.92 13.12 11.77
C VAL A 125 -3.30 11.99 12.70
N ALA A 126 -2.33 11.19 13.13
CA ALA A 126 -2.50 10.20 14.19
C ALA A 126 -2.47 10.88 15.57
N GLN A 127 -3.17 10.30 16.54
CA GLN A 127 -3.19 10.75 17.92
C GLN A 127 -1.78 10.91 18.51
N ASP A 128 -0.95 9.89 18.31
CA ASP A 128 0.49 9.86 18.57
C ASP A 128 1.15 8.83 17.64
N PHE A 129 2.45 8.62 17.77
CA PHE A 129 3.18 7.67 16.91
C PHE A 129 2.80 6.21 17.14
N ASP A 130 2.18 5.85 18.25
CA ASP A 130 1.61 4.54 18.53
C ASP A 130 0.08 4.52 18.33
N GLY A 131 -0.52 5.68 18.10
CA GLY A 131 -1.95 5.88 17.87
C GLY A 131 -2.42 5.24 16.56
N VAL A 132 -3.57 4.59 16.61
CA VAL A 132 -4.14 3.84 15.48
C VAL A 132 -5.29 4.56 14.78
N SER A 133 -5.78 5.63 15.37
CA SER A 133 -6.84 6.47 14.79
C SER A 133 -6.26 7.77 14.26
N THR A 134 -6.85 8.29 13.17
CA THR A 134 -6.46 9.58 12.57
C THR A 134 -7.63 10.52 12.47
N VAL A 135 -7.32 11.82 12.44
CA VAL A 135 -8.15 12.83 11.80
C VAL A 135 -7.56 13.09 10.42
N THR A 136 -8.40 13.03 9.42
CA THR A 136 -8.00 13.30 8.03
C THR A 136 -8.74 14.53 7.52
N VAL A 137 -8.01 15.48 6.93
CA VAL A 137 -8.53 16.71 6.34
C VAL A 137 -7.93 16.90 4.96
N CYS A 138 -8.76 17.26 3.99
CA CYS A 138 -8.33 17.54 2.62
C CYS A 138 -8.16 19.03 2.41
N TYR A 139 -7.12 19.42 1.70
CA TYR A 139 -6.80 20.80 1.35
C TYR A 139 -6.54 20.94 -0.14
N GLU A 140 -6.90 22.09 -0.67
CA GLU A 140 -6.68 22.39 -2.08
C GLU A 140 -6.11 23.79 -2.27
N ARG A 141 -5.15 23.92 -3.20
CA ARG A 141 -4.58 25.19 -3.60
C ARG A 141 -5.60 25.95 -4.44
N GLN A 142 -5.84 27.21 -4.06
CA GLN A 142 -6.75 28.09 -4.74
C GLN A 142 -6.07 28.81 -5.91
N ALA A 143 -6.86 29.39 -6.81
CA ALA A 143 -6.35 30.10 -7.99
C ALA A 143 -5.45 31.32 -7.66
N ASP A 144 -5.53 31.85 -6.45
CA ASP A 144 -4.66 32.93 -5.96
C ASP A 144 -3.37 32.41 -5.30
N GLY A 145 -3.17 31.08 -5.28
CA GLY A 145 -2.03 30.39 -4.67
C GLY A 145 -2.19 30.12 -3.16
N SER A 146 -3.26 30.59 -2.53
CA SER A 146 -3.55 30.24 -1.14
C SER A 146 -4.07 28.81 -1.01
N TRP A 147 -3.98 28.24 0.19
CA TRP A 147 -4.56 26.94 0.50
C TRP A 147 -5.85 27.09 1.28
N ALA A 148 -6.80 26.18 1.06
CA ALA A 148 -8.04 26.13 1.81
C ALA A 148 -8.45 24.67 2.08
N PRO A 149 -9.11 24.39 3.21
CA PRO A 149 -9.73 23.08 3.45
C PRO A 149 -10.88 22.86 2.47
N VAL A 150 -11.09 21.60 2.12
CA VAL A 150 -12.19 21.18 1.25
C VAL A 150 -13.43 20.99 2.10
N GLU A 151 -14.30 22.01 2.12
CA GLU A 151 -15.42 22.10 3.07
C GLU A 151 -16.40 20.93 3.01
N HIS A 152 -16.69 20.40 1.82
CA HIS A 152 -17.67 19.31 1.66
C HIS A 152 -17.16 17.96 2.18
N LEU A 153 -15.84 17.74 2.24
CA LEU A 153 -15.23 16.56 2.83
C LEU A 153 -15.13 16.67 4.35
N GLY A 154 -14.98 17.88 4.86
CA GLY A 154 -14.87 18.12 6.29
C GLY A 154 -13.70 17.39 6.94
N ARG A 155 -13.90 16.97 8.19
CA ARG A 155 -12.95 16.15 8.95
C ARG A 155 -13.42 14.71 8.97
N MET A 156 -12.59 13.82 8.48
CA MET A 156 -12.88 12.41 8.39
C MET A 156 -12.11 11.63 9.47
N ALA A 157 -12.78 10.68 10.10
CA ALA A 157 -12.12 9.72 10.98
C ALA A 157 -11.45 8.64 10.12
N GLY A 158 -10.22 8.27 10.49
CA GLY A 158 -9.48 7.25 9.76
C GLY A 158 -8.59 6.41 10.67
N TYR A 159 -7.80 5.54 10.07
CA TYR A 159 -6.94 4.60 10.76
C TYR A 159 -5.55 4.56 10.13
N THR A 160 -4.55 4.35 10.99
CA THR A 160 -3.18 4.01 10.59
C THR A 160 -2.93 2.52 10.71
N GLY A 161 -1.67 2.12 10.55
CA GLY A 161 -1.21 0.79 10.91
C GLY A 161 -1.53 0.43 12.36
N SER A 162 -1.79 -0.85 12.63
CA SER A 162 -2.18 -1.36 13.96
C SER A 162 -1.09 -1.18 15.04
N LYS A 163 0.05 -0.61 14.67
CA LYS A 163 1.15 -0.19 15.56
C LYS A 163 1.46 1.31 15.43
N GLY A 164 0.56 2.08 14.83
CA GLY A 164 0.71 3.52 14.63
C GLY A 164 1.51 3.87 13.38
N ILE A 165 2.29 4.94 13.46
CA ILE A 165 3.09 5.50 12.36
C ILE A 165 4.59 5.44 12.68
N GLN A 166 5.45 5.62 11.67
CA GLN A 166 6.90 5.65 11.84
C GLN A 166 7.59 6.34 10.64
N HIS A 167 8.52 7.27 10.89
CA HIS A 167 9.29 7.94 9.84
C HIS A 167 10.20 6.99 9.08
N ASP A 168 11.00 6.22 9.79
CA ASP A 168 11.90 5.22 9.20
C ASP A 168 11.24 3.82 9.29
N ARG A 169 10.10 3.69 8.60
CA ARG A 169 9.32 2.46 8.60
C ARG A 169 10.15 1.30 8.05
N GLN A 170 10.09 0.17 8.74
CA GLN A 170 10.67 -1.09 8.29
C GLN A 170 9.58 -2.08 7.89
N ARG A 171 9.97 -3.05 7.07
CA ARG A 171 9.08 -4.15 6.63
C ARG A 171 8.46 -4.85 7.84
N ASN A 172 7.21 -5.23 7.74
CA ASN A 172 6.46 -5.99 8.75
C ASN A 172 6.24 -5.31 10.11
N THR A 173 6.47 -4.01 10.25
CA THR A 173 6.25 -3.28 11.51
C THR A 173 4.78 -3.03 11.81
N ARG A 174 3.89 -3.16 10.82
CA ARG A 174 2.47 -2.76 10.90
C ARG A 174 2.29 -1.29 11.29
N ARG A 175 3.23 -0.44 10.86
CA ARG A 175 3.19 1.02 11.02
C ARG A 175 2.99 1.67 9.68
N SER A 176 2.22 2.76 9.63
CA SER A 176 2.14 3.59 8.44
C SER A 176 3.39 4.48 8.32
N PRO A 177 3.86 4.77 7.12
CA PRO A 177 5.03 5.63 6.94
C PRO A 177 4.66 7.09 7.22
N ALA A 178 5.23 7.70 8.26
CA ALA A 178 5.12 9.13 8.48
C ALA A 178 5.90 9.91 7.41
N GLY A 179 5.40 11.07 7.00
CA GLY A 179 6.00 11.92 5.98
C GLY A 179 5.03 12.32 4.87
N LEU A 180 5.55 13.06 3.88
CA LEU A 180 4.82 13.55 2.72
C LEU A 180 5.05 12.61 1.51
N TRP A 181 3.96 12.06 0.96
CA TRP A 181 3.98 11.06 -0.11
C TRP A 181 3.04 11.45 -1.23
N GLY A 182 3.43 11.20 -2.49
CA GLY A 182 2.54 11.34 -3.63
C GLY A 182 1.38 10.34 -3.58
N LEU A 183 0.29 10.67 -4.26
CA LEU A 183 -0.82 9.76 -4.51
C LEU A 183 -0.84 9.39 -5.99
N GLY A 184 -0.71 8.09 -6.25
CA GLY A 184 -0.65 7.53 -7.60
C GLY A 184 -2.03 7.16 -8.16
N SER A 185 -2.07 6.04 -8.90
CA SER A 185 -3.32 5.53 -9.46
C SER A 185 -4.24 4.96 -8.40
N ALA A 186 -5.53 5.10 -8.66
CA ALA A 186 -6.58 4.44 -7.91
C ALA A 186 -6.89 3.05 -8.47
N PHE A 187 -7.49 2.21 -7.65
CA PHE A 187 -7.91 0.88 -8.03
C PHE A 187 -9.05 0.39 -7.14
N GLY A 188 -9.77 -0.64 -7.56
CA GLY A 188 -10.81 -1.19 -6.71
C GLY A 188 -11.47 -2.44 -7.22
N LEU A 189 -12.23 -3.08 -6.28
CA LEU A 189 -13.15 -4.19 -6.53
C LEU A 189 -14.53 -3.69 -6.96
N ALA A 190 -14.88 -2.44 -6.60
CA ALA A 190 -16.09 -1.79 -7.08
C ALA A 190 -15.93 -1.33 -8.53
N GLU A 191 -17.03 -1.01 -9.19
CA GLU A 191 -16.98 -0.33 -10.50
C GLU A 191 -16.30 1.03 -10.36
N GLN A 192 -15.58 1.44 -11.42
CA GLN A 192 -14.96 2.77 -11.45
C GLN A 192 -16.01 3.86 -11.20
N PRO A 193 -15.80 4.73 -10.20
CA PRO A 193 -16.73 5.82 -9.92
C PRO A 193 -16.86 6.79 -11.11
N GLU A 194 -18.10 7.20 -11.42
CA GLU A 194 -18.34 8.21 -12.43
C GLU A 194 -17.76 9.57 -12.01
N GLY A 195 -17.05 10.24 -12.90
CA GLY A 195 -16.43 11.54 -12.63
C GLY A 195 -15.03 11.47 -12.02
N LEU A 196 -14.48 10.28 -11.85
CA LEU A 196 -13.11 10.10 -11.33
C LEU A 196 -12.07 10.79 -12.21
N GLN A 197 -11.13 11.52 -11.58
CA GLN A 197 -10.09 12.30 -12.26
C GLN A 197 -8.67 11.77 -12.00
N VAL A 198 -8.54 10.62 -11.35
CA VAL A 198 -7.27 9.89 -11.19
C VAL A 198 -7.29 8.61 -12.04
N PRO A 199 -6.14 8.12 -12.53
CA PRO A 199 -6.09 6.85 -13.26
C PRO A 199 -6.68 5.71 -12.42
N TRP A 200 -7.49 4.86 -13.04
CA TRP A 200 -8.17 3.74 -12.37
C TRP A 200 -7.74 2.38 -12.93
N ARG A 201 -7.70 1.38 -12.06
CA ARG A 201 -7.56 -0.03 -12.43
C ARG A 201 -8.59 -0.88 -11.72
N ASP A 202 -9.31 -1.71 -12.49
CA ASP A 202 -10.17 -2.73 -11.90
C ASP A 202 -9.31 -3.87 -11.33
N ILE A 203 -9.63 -4.32 -10.12
CA ILE A 203 -9.03 -5.52 -9.55
C ILE A 203 -9.66 -6.74 -10.22
N THR A 204 -8.83 -7.63 -10.71
CA THR A 204 -9.20 -8.94 -11.25
C THR A 204 -8.68 -10.07 -10.33
N LEU A 205 -9.10 -11.30 -10.57
CA LEU A 205 -8.55 -12.45 -9.85
C LEU A 205 -7.05 -12.68 -10.07
N GLN A 206 -6.45 -12.00 -11.05
CA GLN A 206 -5.03 -12.06 -11.39
C GLN A 206 -4.22 -10.87 -10.87
N SER A 207 -4.89 -9.88 -10.28
CA SER A 207 -4.23 -8.66 -9.84
C SER A 207 -3.47 -8.88 -8.53
N ASP A 208 -2.15 -8.72 -8.60
CA ASP A 208 -1.22 -8.89 -7.51
C ASP A 208 -0.46 -7.57 -7.24
N TRP A 209 -0.24 -7.26 -5.97
CA TRP A 209 0.78 -6.29 -5.58
C TRP A 209 2.01 -7.04 -5.09
N VAL A 210 3.12 -6.92 -5.81
CA VAL A 210 4.32 -7.72 -5.55
C VAL A 210 5.13 -7.13 -4.39
N CYS A 211 5.30 -7.93 -3.33
CA CYS A 211 6.08 -7.58 -2.15
C CYS A 211 7.33 -8.45 -1.97
N ASP A 212 7.65 -9.29 -2.96
CA ASP A 212 8.86 -10.08 -3.00
C ASP A 212 10.09 -9.16 -3.19
N ALA A 213 10.90 -9.04 -2.16
CA ALA A 213 12.08 -8.17 -2.10
C ALA A 213 13.17 -8.51 -3.12
N GLU A 214 13.19 -9.75 -3.63
CA GLU A 214 14.14 -10.23 -4.62
C GLU A 214 13.62 -10.06 -6.06
N SER A 215 12.33 -9.75 -6.21
CA SER A 215 11.72 -9.55 -7.51
C SER A 215 12.03 -8.18 -8.12
N PRO A 216 12.32 -8.08 -9.43
CA PRO A 216 12.43 -6.80 -10.12
C PRO A 216 11.11 -6.02 -10.16
N TYR A 217 10.00 -6.67 -9.80
CA TYR A 217 8.67 -6.06 -9.71
C TYR A 217 8.30 -5.64 -8.29
N PHE A 218 9.25 -5.64 -7.37
CA PHE A 218 8.99 -5.24 -5.99
C PHE A 218 8.25 -3.91 -5.89
N ASN A 219 7.19 -3.90 -5.07
CA ASN A 219 6.31 -2.78 -4.80
C ASN A 219 5.62 -2.20 -6.05
N THR A 220 5.18 -3.09 -6.94
CA THR A 220 4.39 -2.74 -8.13
C THR A 220 3.17 -3.65 -8.29
N TRP A 221 2.17 -3.12 -9.00
CA TRP A 221 1.04 -3.89 -9.50
C TRP A 221 1.48 -4.80 -10.66
N GLN A 222 1.10 -6.05 -10.61
CA GLN A 222 1.29 -7.00 -11.70
C GLN A 222 0.02 -7.79 -11.94
N GLU A 223 -0.16 -8.27 -13.19
CA GLU A 223 -1.18 -9.25 -13.51
C GLU A 223 -0.52 -10.63 -13.54
N ARG A 224 -1.01 -11.53 -12.69
CA ARG A 224 -0.53 -12.88 -12.60
C ARG A 224 -0.92 -13.66 -13.84
N GLY A 225 0.08 -14.14 -14.58
CA GLY A 225 -0.09 -15.01 -15.73
C GLY A 225 -0.03 -16.49 -15.36
N ASP A 226 0.72 -17.28 -16.15
CA ASP A 226 1.04 -18.66 -15.81
C ASP A 226 1.90 -18.70 -14.54
N PRO A 227 1.45 -19.38 -13.47
CA PRO A 227 2.21 -19.48 -12.22
C PRO A 227 3.64 -20.02 -12.40
N ALA A 228 3.86 -20.86 -13.41
CA ALA A 228 5.20 -21.39 -13.72
C ALA A 228 6.16 -20.33 -14.31
N LEU A 229 5.63 -19.20 -14.76
CA LEU A 229 6.39 -18.11 -15.39
C LEU A 229 6.37 -16.80 -14.55
N THR A 230 5.71 -16.83 -13.40
CA THR A 230 5.60 -15.67 -12.51
C THR A 230 6.94 -15.41 -11.84
N PRO A 231 7.58 -14.25 -12.08
CA PRO A 231 8.94 -13.98 -11.60
C PRO A 231 8.95 -13.37 -10.18
N TRP A 232 8.05 -13.78 -9.31
CA TRP A 232 8.00 -13.44 -7.89
C TRP A 232 7.46 -14.61 -7.07
N ASN A 233 7.75 -14.59 -5.78
CA ASN A 233 7.27 -15.59 -4.84
C ASN A 233 5.79 -15.33 -4.52
N GLU A 234 4.93 -16.30 -4.73
CA GLU A 234 3.48 -16.22 -4.48
C GLU A 234 3.11 -15.98 -3.00
N TYR A 235 4.03 -16.25 -2.06
CA TYR A 235 3.82 -16.00 -0.63
C TYR A 235 4.21 -14.57 -0.20
N ASP A 236 4.83 -13.80 -1.09
CA ASP A 236 5.26 -12.43 -0.87
C ASP A 236 4.52 -11.46 -1.80
N VAL A 237 3.22 -11.66 -1.95
CA VAL A 237 2.33 -10.79 -2.73
C VAL A 237 1.05 -10.51 -1.96
N GLU A 238 0.38 -9.42 -2.28
CA GLU A 238 -1.03 -9.23 -1.95
C GLU A 238 -1.87 -9.59 -3.17
N HIS A 239 -2.66 -10.66 -3.07
CA HIS A 239 -3.70 -10.98 -4.04
C HIS A 239 -4.84 -10.01 -3.84
N LEU A 240 -4.89 -8.93 -4.60
CA LEU A 240 -5.76 -7.79 -4.34
C LEU A 240 -7.24 -8.16 -4.30
N ALA A 241 -7.64 -9.19 -5.06
CA ALA A 241 -9.01 -9.68 -5.08
C ALA A 241 -9.50 -10.32 -3.75
N ASP A 242 -8.58 -10.68 -2.86
CA ASP A 242 -8.92 -11.34 -1.59
C ASP A 242 -9.30 -10.34 -0.49
N TYR A 243 -9.22 -9.04 -0.75
CA TYR A 243 -9.39 -7.97 0.24
C TYR A 243 -10.71 -7.19 0.11
N ASP A 244 -11.83 -7.85 -0.18
CA ASP A 244 -13.15 -7.21 -0.05
C ASP A 244 -13.60 -7.17 1.43
N PRO A 245 -14.10 -6.06 1.96
CA PRO A 245 -14.39 -4.77 1.30
C PRO A 245 -13.22 -3.76 1.32
N THR A 246 -12.05 -4.11 1.84
CA THR A 246 -10.91 -3.21 2.06
C THR A 246 -10.50 -2.49 0.77
N TYR A 247 -10.40 -3.21 -0.34
CA TYR A 247 -10.02 -2.64 -1.63
C TYR A 247 -11.21 -2.40 -2.56
N ARG A 248 -12.39 -2.06 -2.01
CA ARG A 248 -13.49 -1.55 -2.84
C ARG A 248 -13.08 -0.29 -3.56
N TYR A 249 -12.43 0.63 -2.83
CA TYR A 249 -11.80 1.84 -3.35
C TYR A 249 -10.46 2.00 -2.67
N ALA A 250 -9.42 2.23 -3.48
CA ALA A 250 -8.08 2.46 -2.97
C ALA A 250 -7.27 3.37 -3.89
N VAL A 251 -6.27 4.05 -3.32
CA VAL A 251 -5.28 4.87 -4.04
C VAL A 251 -3.90 4.47 -3.56
N VAL A 252 -2.95 4.33 -4.48
CA VAL A 252 -1.56 4.07 -4.14
C VAL A 252 -0.96 5.28 -3.42
N ILE A 253 -0.43 5.08 -2.22
CA ILE A 253 0.48 6.03 -1.58
C ILE A 253 1.88 5.70 -2.09
N GLU A 254 2.53 6.66 -2.74
CA GLU A 254 3.82 6.46 -3.43
C GLU A 254 4.99 6.39 -2.43
N TYR A 255 4.81 5.58 -1.40
CA TYR A 255 5.85 5.24 -0.44
C TYR A 255 6.69 4.07 -0.96
N ASN A 256 8.02 4.28 -1.02
CA ASN A 256 8.96 3.24 -1.43
C ASN A 256 8.64 2.60 -2.79
N THR A 257 8.10 3.38 -3.72
CA THR A 257 7.75 2.93 -5.08
C THR A 257 8.91 3.15 -6.05
N PRO A 258 8.98 2.40 -7.18
CA PRO A 258 9.97 2.65 -8.21
C PRO A 258 10.00 4.12 -8.68
N PRO A 259 11.15 4.66 -9.15
CA PRO A 259 12.37 3.90 -9.45
C PRO A 259 13.30 3.62 -8.25
N TYR A 260 13.01 4.15 -7.07
CA TYR A 260 13.88 4.06 -5.92
C TYR A 260 13.22 3.27 -4.79
N VAL A 261 13.49 1.97 -4.74
CA VAL A 261 12.92 1.07 -3.73
C VAL A 261 14.00 0.57 -2.77
N ILE A 262 13.62 0.45 -1.51
CA ILE A 262 14.43 -0.17 -0.45
C ILE A 262 13.59 -1.31 0.14
N PRO A 263 13.89 -2.58 -0.18
CA PRO A 263 13.06 -3.71 0.20
C PRO A 263 12.76 -3.81 1.70
N ASP A 264 13.73 -3.46 2.55
CA ASP A 264 13.57 -3.50 4.01
C ASP A 264 12.57 -2.46 4.55
N ARG A 265 12.18 -1.48 3.74
CA ARG A 265 11.16 -0.48 4.11
C ARG A 265 9.74 -0.95 3.84
N GLY A 266 9.58 -2.09 3.17
CA GLY A 266 8.28 -2.72 2.88
C GLY A 266 7.62 -2.13 1.64
N CYS A 267 6.39 -2.57 1.40
CA CYS A 267 5.62 -2.38 0.17
C CYS A 267 4.13 -2.19 0.49
N ALA A 268 3.30 -2.04 -0.55
CA ALA A 268 1.85 -2.08 -0.50
C ALA A 268 1.28 -1.09 0.53
N ILE A 269 1.55 0.21 0.34
CA ILE A 269 0.98 1.27 1.17
C ILE A 269 -0.06 2.03 0.35
N PHE A 270 -1.30 1.99 0.83
CA PHE A 270 -2.46 2.54 0.16
C PHE A 270 -3.28 3.42 1.08
N LEU A 271 -4.07 4.32 0.51
CA LEU A 271 -5.25 4.91 1.12
C LEU A 271 -6.44 4.06 0.65
N HIS A 272 -7.21 3.45 1.56
CA HIS A 272 -8.25 2.49 1.21
C HIS A 272 -9.43 2.47 2.21
N CYS A 273 -10.49 1.73 1.91
CA CYS A 273 -11.61 1.55 2.82
C CYS A 273 -11.21 0.76 4.06
N SER A 274 -11.49 1.28 5.26
CA SER A 274 -11.30 0.55 6.51
C SER A 274 -12.13 1.12 7.65
N ASP A 275 -12.65 0.26 8.50
CA ASP A 275 -13.32 0.57 9.76
C ASP A 275 -12.49 0.13 10.98
N HIS A 276 -11.20 -0.20 10.77
CA HIS A 276 -10.28 -0.69 11.79
C HIS A 276 -8.80 -0.39 11.42
N PRO A 277 -7.86 -0.51 12.38
CA PRO A 277 -6.43 -0.29 12.12
C PRO A 277 -5.86 -1.25 11.07
N THR A 278 -5.03 -0.71 10.17
CA THR A 278 -4.50 -1.40 8.99
C THR A 278 -3.19 -2.18 9.29
N SER A 279 -2.60 -2.78 8.27
CA SER A 279 -1.26 -3.37 8.35
C SER A 279 -0.12 -2.37 8.04
N GLY A 280 -0.47 -1.09 7.80
CA GLY A 280 0.49 -0.02 7.49
C GLY A 280 -0.05 1.02 6.51
N CYS A 281 -1.19 0.78 5.90
CA CYS A 281 -1.92 1.72 5.06
C CYS A 281 -2.59 2.82 5.88
N ILE A 282 -3.24 3.77 5.20
CA ILE A 282 -4.20 4.70 5.78
C ILE A 282 -5.59 4.25 5.38
N GLY A 283 -6.47 4.08 6.37
CA GLY A 283 -7.86 3.68 6.17
C GLY A 283 -8.83 4.84 6.39
N LEU A 284 -9.86 4.92 5.56
CA LEU A 284 -11.04 5.76 5.74
C LEU A 284 -12.29 4.89 5.70
N LEU A 285 -13.40 5.34 6.26
CA LEU A 285 -14.69 4.71 6.03
C LEU A 285 -15.02 4.72 4.55
N GLU A 286 -15.78 3.73 4.07
CA GLU A 286 -16.03 3.56 2.62
C GLU A 286 -16.66 4.81 1.98
N GLU A 287 -17.58 5.47 2.67
CA GLU A 287 -18.24 6.70 2.21
C GLU A 287 -17.21 7.85 2.08
N ASP A 288 -16.41 8.08 3.11
CA ASP A 288 -15.35 9.10 3.12
C ASP A 288 -14.28 8.81 2.07
N MET A 289 -13.93 7.53 1.88
CA MET A 289 -12.97 7.10 0.87
C MET A 289 -13.46 7.38 -0.55
N LEU A 290 -14.73 7.10 -0.84
CA LEU A 290 -15.33 7.36 -2.14
C LEU A 290 -15.39 8.87 -2.43
N GLU A 291 -15.84 9.68 -1.48
CA GLU A 291 -15.89 11.13 -1.64
C GLU A 291 -14.48 11.74 -1.81
N THR A 292 -13.52 11.26 -1.04
CA THR A 292 -12.11 11.65 -1.19
C THR A 292 -11.59 11.30 -2.58
N LEU A 293 -11.87 10.08 -3.06
CA LEU A 293 -11.44 9.61 -4.36
C LEU A 293 -12.02 10.43 -5.51
N LEU A 294 -13.30 10.82 -5.42
CA LEU A 294 -13.96 11.67 -6.41
C LEU A 294 -13.45 13.11 -6.44
N TRP A 295 -12.93 13.60 -5.30
CA TRP A 295 -12.30 14.91 -5.22
C TRP A 295 -10.87 14.92 -5.80
N LEU A 296 -10.14 13.80 -5.71
CA LEU A 296 -8.76 13.73 -6.20
C LEU A 296 -8.69 13.96 -7.72
N ASP A 297 -7.75 14.81 -8.13
CA ASP A 297 -7.43 15.12 -9.53
C ASP A 297 -5.94 14.90 -9.77
N HIS A 298 -5.61 13.95 -10.63
CA HIS A 298 -4.22 13.60 -10.95
C HIS A 298 -3.42 14.79 -11.51
N SER A 299 -4.07 15.71 -12.22
CA SER A 299 -3.41 16.91 -12.76
C SER A 299 -3.00 17.92 -11.70
N LYS A 300 -3.49 17.77 -10.47
CA LYS A 300 -3.16 18.58 -9.30
C LYS A 300 -2.07 17.96 -8.43
N HIS A 301 -1.44 16.91 -8.89
CA HIS A 301 -0.35 16.20 -8.20
C HIS A 301 -0.67 15.95 -6.72
N PRO A 302 -1.73 15.19 -6.42
CA PRO A 302 -2.19 15.00 -5.07
C PRO A 302 -1.15 14.31 -4.18
N HIS A 303 -1.03 14.77 -2.94
CA HIS A 303 -0.15 14.20 -1.93
C HIS A 303 -0.91 13.89 -0.64
N ILE A 304 -0.31 13.06 0.20
CA ILE A 304 -0.74 12.81 1.57
C ILE A 304 0.40 13.07 2.55
N LEU A 305 0.11 13.86 3.59
CA LEU A 305 0.98 14.05 4.74
C LEU A 305 0.47 13.17 5.88
N ILE A 306 1.26 12.18 6.26
CA ILE A 306 0.99 11.27 7.38
C ILE A 306 1.86 11.70 8.55
N THR A 307 1.26 12.11 9.66
CA THR A 307 1.96 12.64 10.82
C THR A 307 1.24 12.29 12.13
N GLY A 308 1.83 12.61 13.25
CA GLY A 308 1.24 12.40 14.57
C GLY A 308 2.00 13.10 15.67
N TYR A 309 1.45 13.04 16.89
CA TYR A 309 2.12 13.61 18.05
C TYR A 309 3.34 12.74 18.42
N GLN A 310 4.50 13.36 18.48
CA GLN A 310 5.67 12.73 19.07
C GLN A 310 5.68 13.05 20.57
N LEU A 311 5.38 12.05 21.39
CA LEU A 311 5.54 12.24 22.82
C LEU A 311 7.01 12.52 23.13
N PRO A 312 7.34 13.51 23.99
CA PRO A 312 8.71 13.71 24.43
C PRO A 312 9.24 12.39 24.99
N GLU A 313 10.45 11.98 24.58
CA GLU A 313 11.11 10.85 25.23
C GLU A 313 11.15 11.16 26.73
N GLU A 314 10.47 10.34 27.53
CA GLU A 314 10.64 10.40 28.98
C GLU A 314 12.13 10.17 29.26
N THR A 315 12.78 11.21 29.74
CA THR A 315 14.17 11.13 30.23
C THR A 315 14.18 10.10 31.35
N GLN A 316 14.59 8.87 31.01
CA GLN A 316 14.84 7.81 31.97
C GLN A 316 16.07 8.09 32.79
#